data_fd7f7552d92821eaa20f9df4d6f7bec5
#
_entry.id   fd7f7552d92821eaa20f9df4d6f7bec5
#
_cell.length_a   1.000
_cell.length_b   1.000
_cell.length_c   1.000
_cell.angle_alpha   90.00
_cell.angle_beta   90.00
_cell.angle_gamma   90.00
#
_symmetry.space_group_name_H-M   'P 1'
#
loop_
_entity.id
_entity.type
_entity.pdbx_description
1 polymer ?
#
loop_
_entity_poly.entity_id
_entity_poly.type
_entity_poly.pdbx_seq_one_letter_code
_entity_poly.pdbx_strand_id
1 'polypeptide(L)'
;RQVLSKPDSAEPLVAAIGGLPLALMSRVESDMRVLEQHRIKPVFVLHGLSPAKRTRPFSYEDRRPAQRQRAWDAYEQDDVSLATQQFAASNSMFFSDLYRSVLRMCRYHHIDYVVAPYQATGQLVMMERHPKQYVHAMYGPSELLAFDDVDKVILHMDLRHGKFQYASKVALMSTLQCNEAEFLDTVLLVGMEYCPTFPALQDESTGLVTSVGTPNLRVVSQHVR
;
A
#
# COMPACT_ATOMS: atom_id res chain seq x y z
N ARG A 1 3.75 -1.91 -1.79
CA ARG A 1 3.62 -3.11 -0.92
C ARG A 1 2.84 -4.24 -1.61
N GLN A 2 1.71 -3.97 -2.25
CA GLN A 2 0.88 -5.00 -2.89
C GLN A 2 1.53 -5.65 -4.12
N VAL A 3 2.33 -4.93 -4.88
CA VAL A 3 2.97 -5.46 -6.10
C VAL A 3 4.20 -6.31 -5.78
N LEU A 4 4.96 -5.90 -4.77
CA LEU A 4 6.19 -6.61 -4.36
C LEU A 4 5.92 -7.77 -3.40
N SER A 5 4.75 -7.82 -2.76
CA SER A 5 4.43 -8.80 -1.71
C SER A 5 3.55 -9.95 -2.19
N LYS A 6 3.13 -9.98 -3.47
CA LYS A 6 2.45 -11.17 -3.98
C LYS A 6 3.48 -12.28 -4.14
N PRO A 7 3.42 -13.36 -3.34
CA PRO A 7 4.27 -14.52 -3.57
C PRO A 7 3.97 -15.03 -4.98
N ASP A 8 5.01 -15.36 -5.72
CA ASP A 8 4.81 -16.13 -6.94
C ASP A 8 4.17 -17.45 -6.54
N SER A 9 3.20 -17.91 -7.31
CA SER A 9 2.58 -19.21 -7.11
C SER A 9 3.59 -20.36 -7.04
N ALA A 10 4.81 -20.13 -7.54
CA ALA A 10 5.92 -21.08 -7.50
C ALA A 10 6.71 -21.09 -6.17
N GLU A 11 6.52 -20.09 -5.28
CA GLU A 11 7.38 -19.93 -4.10
C GLU A 11 6.59 -19.71 -2.77
N PRO A 12 5.44 -20.40 -2.54
CA PRO A 12 4.63 -20.14 -1.35
C PRO A 12 5.37 -20.47 -0.06
N LEU A 13 6.27 -21.47 -0.09
CA LEU A 13 7.02 -21.93 1.09
C LEU A 13 8.13 -20.94 1.49
N VAL A 14 8.72 -20.21 0.56
CA VAL A 14 9.74 -19.20 0.87
C VAL A 14 9.13 -18.08 1.74
N ALA A 15 7.93 -17.61 1.40
CA ALA A 15 7.23 -16.62 2.21
C ALA A 15 6.81 -17.17 3.59
N ALA A 16 6.48 -18.47 3.68
CA ALA A 16 6.09 -19.13 4.93
C ALA A 16 7.21 -19.16 5.97
N ILE A 17 8.45 -19.35 5.56
CA ILE A 17 9.64 -19.34 6.44
C ILE A 17 10.22 -17.95 6.67
N GLY A 18 9.55 -16.89 6.18
CA GLY A 18 9.99 -15.50 6.33
C GLY A 18 11.00 -15.04 5.29
N GLY A 19 11.29 -15.87 4.26
CA GLY A 19 12.19 -15.50 3.17
C GLY A 19 11.57 -14.48 2.20
N LEU A 20 12.44 -13.77 1.48
CA LEU A 20 12.02 -12.92 0.37
C LEU A 20 11.81 -13.77 -0.88
N PRO A 21 10.81 -13.47 -1.73
CA PRO A 21 10.65 -14.14 -3.01
C PRO A 21 11.93 -14.07 -3.86
N LEU A 22 12.40 -15.19 -4.38
CA LEU A 22 13.65 -15.27 -5.13
C LEU A 22 13.63 -14.36 -6.36
N ALA A 23 12.48 -14.27 -7.02
CA ALA A 23 12.28 -13.41 -8.19
C ALA A 23 12.12 -11.90 -7.86
N LEU A 24 12.07 -11.51 -6.58
CA LEU A 24 11.80 -10.13 -6.18
C LEU A 24 12.77 -9.14 -6.83
N MET A 25 14.07 -9.41 -6.69
CA MET A 25 15.10 -8.49 -7.18
C MET A 25 15.08 -8.38 -8.71
N SER A 26 14.97 -9.49 -9.42
CA SER A 26 14.91 -9.49 -10.89
C SER A 26 13.67 -8.79 -11.44
N ARG A 27 12.53 -8.87 -10.74
CA ARG A 27 11.31 -8.11 -11.08
C ARG A 27 11.52 -6.61 -10.92
N VAL A 28 12.05 -6.19 -9.78
CA VAL A 28 12.31 -4.77 -9.54
C VAL A 28 13.32 -4.23 -10.55
N GLU A 29 14.39 -4.97 -10.86
CA GLU A 29 15.34 -4.59 -11.91
C GLU A 29 14.68 -4.48 -13.28
N SER A 30 13.79 -5.41 -13.62
CA SER A 30 13.04 -5.35 -14.87
C SER A 30 12.17 -4.10 -14.94
N ASP A 31 11.46 -3.77 -13.86
CA ASP A 31 10.63 -2.57 -13.80
C ASP A 31 11.47 -1.29 -13.89
N MET A 32 12.65 -1.27 -13.27
CA MET A 32 13.57 -0.13 -13.37
C MET A 32 14.07 0.08 -14.80
N ARG A 33 14.42 -1.00 -15.51
CA ARG A 33 14.82 -0.92 -16.93
C ARG A 33 13.71 -0.35 -17.82
N VAL A 34 12.46 -0.74 -17.56
CA VAL A 34 11.32 -0.20 -18.30
C VAL A 34 11.14 1.30 -18.02
N LEU A 35 11.25 1.74 -16.78
CA LEU A 35 11.20 3.16 -16.42
C LEU A 35 12.32 3.95 -17.12
N GLU A 36 13.54 3.41 -17.13
CA GLU A 36 14.68 4.02 -17.82
C GLU A 36 14.45 4.13 -19.33
N GLN A 37 13.93 3.08 -19.99
CA GLN A 37 13.55 3.11 -21.42
C GLN A 37 12.57 4.22 -21.73
N HIS A 38 11.64 4.50 -20.81
CA HIS A 38 10.66 5.60 -20.92
C HIS A 38 11.21 6.94 -20.41
N ARG A 39 12.49 7.03 -20.06
CA ARG A 39 13.13 8.24 -19.49
C ARG A 39 12.46 8.74 -18.22
N ILE A 40 11.88 7.84 -17.44
CA ILE A 40 11.30 8.14 -16.14
C ILE A 40 12.36 7.87 -15.07
N LYS A 41 12.75 8.90 -14.35
CA LYS A 41 13.68 8.79 -13.21
C LYS A 41 12.89 8.60 -11.93
N PRO A 42 12.84 7.41 -11.34
CA PRO A 42 12.13 7.18 -10.10
C PRO A 42 12.91 7.74 -8.91
N VAL A 43 12.19 8.27 -7.94
CA VAL A 43 12.70 8.59 -6.60
C VAL A 43 11.87 7.81 -5.60
N PHE A 44 12.49 6.89 -4.86
CA PHE A 44 11.80 6.13 -3.84
C PHE A 44 11.72 6.91 -2.54
N VAL A 45 10.51 7.06 -2.01
CA VAL A 45 10.31 7.62 -0.68
C VAL A 45 9.90 6.51 0.28
N LEU A 46 10.72 6.28 1.27
CA LEU A 46 10.59 5.19 2.23
C LEU A 46 10.10 5.72 3.57
N HIS A 47 9.25 4.95 4.24
CA HIS A 47 8.82 5.28 5.59
C HIS A 47 10.00 5.22 6.58
N GLY A 48 10.06 6.20 7.46
CA GLY A 48 10.96 6.22 8.59
C GLY A 48 10.29 5.68 9.86
N LEU A 49 10.34 6.45 10.93
CA LEU A 49 9.69 6.10 12.20
C LEU A 49 8.17 6.15 12.07
N SER A 50 7.49 5.10 12.53
CA SER A 50 6.02 5.07 12.58
C SER A 50 5.53 5.37 13.99
N PRO A 51 4.90 6.52 14.26
CA PRO A 51 4.33 6.83 15.55
C PRO A 51 3.26 5.83 15.99
N ALA A 52 2.46 5.36 15.05
CA ALA A 52 1.37 4.41 15.32
C ALA A 52 1.87 3.04 15.81
N LYS A 53 3.06 2.62 15.42
CA LYS A 53 3.64 1.34 15.88
C LYS A 53 4.06 1.35 17.35
N ARG A 54 4.31 2.53 17.93
CA ARG A 54 4.63 2.66 19.36
C ARG A 54 3.40 2.58 20.25
N THR A 55 2.24 2.95 19.73
CA THR A 55 0.98 3.01 20.50
C THR A 55 0.15 1.74 20.37
N ARG A 56 0.44 0.89 19.36
CA ARG A 56 -0.26 -0.39 19.20
C ARG A 56 0.52 -1.46 19.95
N PRO A 57 -0.05 -2.02 21.04
CA PRO A 57 0.54 -3.17 21.69
C PRO A 57 0.64 -4.33 20.70
N PHE A 58 1.59 -5.24 20.93
CA PHE A 58 1.80 -6.47 20.15
C PHE A 58 0.54 -7.33 20.00
N SER A 59 -0.49 -7.07 20.76
CA SER A 59 -1.79 -7.74 20.77
C SER A 59 -2.73 -7.37 19.60
N TYR A 60 -2.33 -6.47 18.68
CA TYR A 60 -3.11 -6.32 17.47
C TYR A 60 -2.98 -7.62 16.69
N GLU A 61 -4.11 -8.32 16.54
CA GLU A 61 -4.23 -9.67 15.99
C GLU A 61 -3.46 -9.84 14.68
N ASP A 62 -2.21 -10.22 14.81
CA ASP A 62 -1.45 -10.73 13.67
C ASP A 62 -1.96 -12.15 13.38
N ARG A 63 -2.86 -12.28 12.42
CA ARG A 63 -3.44 -13.56 12.01
C ARG A 63 -2.44 -14.50 11.35
N ARG A 64 -1.26 -14.00 10.98
CA ARG A 64 -0.22 -14.80 10.30
C ARG A 64 0.28 -15.99 11.10
N PRO A 65 0.54 -15.89 12.41
CA PRO A 65 0.93 -17.08 13.21
C PRO A 65 -0.14 -18.16 13.20
N ALA A 66 -1.41 -17.80 13.38
CA ALA A 66 -2.51 -18.76 13.36
C ALA A 66 -2.71 -19.41 11.98
N GLN A 67 -2.55 -18.65 10.91
CA GLN A 67 -2.58 -19.19 9.54
C GLN A 67 -1.42 -20.15 9.28
N ARG A 68 -0.23 -19.83 9.79
CA ARG A 68 0.94 -20.70 9.70
C ARG A 68 0.72 -22.01 10.45
N GLN A 69 0.15 -21.95 11.65
CA GLN A 69 -0.17 -23.17 12.41
C GLN A 69 -1.14 -24.05 11.62
N ARG A 70 -2.23 -23.48 11.09
CA ARG A 70 -3.17 -24.24 10.24
C ARG A 70 -2.51 -24.84 9.00
N ALA A 71 -1.51 -24.17 8.43
CA ALA A 71 -0.76 -24.69 7.31
C ALA A 71 0.09 -25.91 7.71
N TRP A 72 0.71 -25.90 8.88
CA TRP A 72 1.43 -27.02 9.41
C TRP A 72 0.50 -28.18 9.76
N ASP A 73 -0.64 -27.90 10.40
CA ASP A 73 -1.65 -28.92 10.71
C ASP A 73 -2.17 -29.62 9.44
N ALA A 74 -2.38 -28.86 8.35
CA ALA A 74 -2.77 -29.41 7.06
C ALA A 74 -1.64 -30.27 6.43
N TYR A 75 -0.39 -29.83 6.57
CA TYR A 75 0.77 -30.59 6.09
C TYR A 75 0.93 -31.92 6.83
N GLU A 76 0.72 -31.93 8.14
CA GLU A 76 0.75 -33.14 8.96
C GLU A 76 -0.38 -34.11 8.62
N GLN A 77 -1.47 -33.62 8.03
CA GLN A 77 -2.59 -34.41 7.53
C GLN A 77 -2.42 -34.88 6.06
N ASP A 78 -1.22 -34.72 5.49
CA ASP A 78 -0.88 -34.99 4.09
C ASP A 78 -1.69 -34.15 3.05
N ASP A 79 -2.41 -33.12 3.47
CA ASP A 79 -3.06 -32.19 2.54
C ASP A 79 -2.09 -31.09 2.09
N VAL A 80 -1.17 -31.46 1.19
CA VAL A 80 -0.14 -30.56 0.64
C VAL A 80 -0.75 -29.37 -0.09
N SER A 81 -1.91 -29.55 -0.73
CA SER A 81 -2.59 -28.48 -1.48
C SER A 81 -3.08 -27.39 -0.54
N LEU A 82 -3.82 -27.76 0.49
CA LEU A 82 -4.33 -26.85 1.51
C LEU A 82 -3.18 -26.21 2.29
N ALA A 83 -2.17 -26.99 2.67
CA ALA A 83 -0.98 -26.48 3.35
C ALA A 83 -0.28 -25.38 2.53
N THR A 84 -0.04 -25.61 1.23
CA THR A 84 0.58 -24.64 0.33
C THR A 84 -0.24 -23.35 0.24
N GLN A 85 -1.56 -23.45 0.13
CA GLN A 85 -2.47 -22.31 0.09
C GLN A 85 -2.42 -21.50 1.40
N GLN A 86 -2.44 -22.18 2.54
CA GLN A 86 -2.38 -21.54 3.86
C GLN A 86 -1.00 -20.88 4.11
N PHE A 87 0.09 -21.52 3.70
CA PHE A 87 1.43 -20.90 3.75
C PHE A 87 1.50 -19.64 2.90
N ALA A 88 0.99 -19.66 1.68
CA ALA A 88 0.94 -18.48 0.82
C ALA A 88 0.12 -17.34 1.45
N ALA A 89 -1.00 -17.67 2.11
CA ALA A 89 -1.84 -16.69 2.80
C ALA A 89 -1.17 -16.13 4.06
N SER A 90 -0.32 -16.90 4.73
CA SER A 90 0.36 -16.48 5.96
C SER A 90 1.37 -15.34 5.77
N ASN A 91 1.93 -15.17 4.59
CA ASN A 91 2.90 -14.15 4.15
C ASN A 91 3.74 -13.55 5.30
N SER A 92 4.65 -14.34 5.85
CA SER A 92 5.44 -13.98 7.03
C SER A 92 6.75 -13.26 6.71
N MET A 93 6.86 -12.69 5.53
CA MET A 93 8.02 -11.91 5.10
C MET A 93 8.33 -10.79 6.09
N PHE A 94 9.56 -10.75 6.59
CA PHE A 94 10.02 -9.67 7.47
C PHE A 94 10.18 -8.38 6.67
N PHE A 95 9.45 -7.37 7.10
CA PHE A 95 9.51 -6.04 6.48
C PHE A 95 10.93 -5.46 6.50
N SER A 96 11.69 -5.71 7.55
CA SER A 96 13.09 -5.27 7.68
C SER A 96 13.99 -5.80 6.57
N ASP A 97 13.79 -7.06 6.15
CA ASP A 97 14.62 -7.68 5.14
C ASP A 97 14.25 -7.20 3.73
N LEU A 98 12.94 -7.02 3.49
CA LEU A 98 12.47 -6.34 2.28
C LEU A 98 13.05 -4.93 2.18
N TYR A 99 12.95 -4.16 3.26
CA TYR A 99 13.46 -2.79 3.34
C TYR A 99 14.96 -2.71 3.05
N ARG A 100 15.76 -3.56 3.70
CA ARG A 100 17.20 -3.64 3.47
C ARG A 100 17.55 -4.02 2.03
N SER A 101 16.81 -4.97 1.46
CA SER A 101 17.02 -5.42 0.08
C SER A 101 16.71 -4.33 -0.93
N VAL A 102 15.61 -3.59 -0.74
CA VAL A 102 15.27 -2.42 -1.57
C VAL A 102 16.34 -1.34 -1.47
N LEU A 103 16.83 -1.02 -0.26
CA LEU A 103 17.90 -0.04 -0.09
C LEU A 103 19.21 -0.46 -0.77
N ARG A 104 19.58 -1.74 -0.67
CA ARG A 104 20.78 -2.27 -1.36
C ARG A 104 20.64 -2.14 -2.87
N MET A 105 19.47 -2.48 -3.39
CA MET A 105 19.17 -2.35 -4.82
C MET A 105 19.25 -0.88 -5.27
N CYS A 106 18.63 0.05 -4.56
CA CYS A 106 18.70 1.47 -4.89
C CYS A 106 20.15 1.97 -4.93
N ARG A 107 20.98 1.56 -3.98
CA ARG A 107 22.41 1.90 -3.96
C ARG A 107 23.17 1.28 -5.13
N TYR A 108 22.94 0.02 -5.43
CA TYR A 108 23.62 -0.71 -6.49
C TYR A 108 23.29 -0.13 -7.87
N HIS A 109 22.05 0.22 -8.12
CA HIS A 109 21.58 0.78 -9.40
C HIS A 109 21.61 2.32 -9.44
N HIS A 110 22.18 2.99 -8.44
CA HIS A 110 22.22 4.46 -8.35
C HIS A 110 20.85 5.11 -8.48
N ILE A 111 19.81 4.48 -7.92
CA ILE A 111 18.47 5.00 -7.90
C ILE A 111 18.31 5.93 -6.69
N ASP A 112 17.78 7.12 -6.94
CA ASP A 112 17.56 8.10 -5.87
C ASP A 112 16.49 7.60 -4.88
N TYR A 113 16.75 7.77 -3.60
CA TYR A 113 15.81 7.46 -2.55
C TYR A 113 15.91 8.43 -1.38
N VAL A 114 14.80 8.64 -0.70
CA VAL A 114 14.68 9.43 0.51
C VAL A 114 14.04 8.58 1.60
N VAL A 115 14.64 8.56 2.78
CA VAL A 115 13.99 7.99 3.98
C VAL A 115 13.34 9.15 4.72
N ALA A 116 12.01 9.16 4.74
CA ALA A 116 11.26 10.17 5.47
C ALA A 116 11.55 10.06 6.98
N PRO A 117 11.54 11.16 7.74
CA PRO A 117 11.66 11.10 9.19
C PRO A 117 10.55 10.25 9.82
N TYR A 118 9.35 10.34 9.28
CA TYR A 118 8.15 9.62 9.71
C TYR A 118 7.46 8.95 8.53
N GLN A 119 6.45 9.58 7.96
CA GLN A 119 5.62 9.05 6.89
C GLN A 119 6.15 9.40 5.50
N ALA A 120 6.19 8.41 4.62
CA ALA A 120 6.55 8.64 3.22
C ALA A 120 5.51 9.50 2.49
N THR A 121 4.23 9.39 2.84
CA THR A 121 3.14 10.16 2.25
C THR A 121 3.33 11.67 2.43
N GLY A 122 3.57 12.12 3.65
CA GLY A 122 3.87 13.53 3.93
C GLY A 122 5.14 14.02 3.25
N GLN A 123 6.18 13.17 3.18
CA GLN A 123 7.42 13.51 2.48
C GLN A 123 7.21 13.64 0.97
N LEU A 124 6.41 12.78 0.36
CA LEU A 124 6.06 12.86 -1.07
C LEU A 124 5.34 14.17 -1.38
N VAL A 125 4.33 14.53 -0.58
CA VAL A 125 3.60 15.79 -0.74
C VAL A 125 4.52 16.99 -0.60
N MET A 126 5.41 16.98 0.39
CA MET A 126 6.40 18.04 0.57
C MET A 126 7.33 18.18 -0.63
N MET A 127 7.76 17.07 -1.23
CA MET A 127 8.64 17.08 -2.41
C MET A 127 7.91 17.59 -3.65
N GLU A 128 6.65 17.25 -3.81
CA GLU A 128 5.81 17.72 -4.94
C GLU A 128 5.54 19.22 -4.87
N ARG A 129 5.19 19.71 -3.66
CA ARG A 129 4.92 21.14 -3.42
C ARG A 129 6.17 22.02 -3.44
N HIS A 130 7.36 21.42 -3.38
CA HIS A 130 8.58 22.19 -3.25
C HIS A 130 8.81 23.10 -4.49
N PRO A 131 9.13 24.40 -4.32
CA PRO A 131 9.30 25.34 -5.43
C PRO A 131 10.32 24.90 -6.49
N LYS A 132 11.28 24.06 -6.11
CA LYS A 132 12.26 23.46 -7.04
C LYS A 132 11.72 22.30 -7.86
N GLN A 133 10.46 21.90 -7.66
CA GLN A 133 9.81 20.80 -8.39
C GLN A 133 10.67 19.54 -8.44
N TYR A 134 10.99 18.98 -7.28
CA TYR A 134 11.79 17.75 -7.19
C TYR A 134 11.13 16.54 -7.85
N VAL A 135 9.80 16.52 -7.86
CA VAL A 135 8.99 15.47 -8.48
C VAL A 135 7.89 16.08 -9.33
N HIS A 136 7.53 15.40 -10.41
CA HIS A 136 6.50 15.84 -11.35
C HIS A 136 5.22 15.04 -11.24
N ALA A 137 5.27 13.88 -10.62
CA ALA A 137 4.12 13.02 -10.37
C ALA A 137 4.38 12.14 -9.17
N MET A 138 3.32 11.84 -8.43
CA MET A 138 3.35 10.95 -7.29
C MET A 138 2.70 9.61 -7.63
N TYR A 139 3.39 8.53 -7.30
CA TYR A 139 2.85 7.18 -7.31
C TYR A 139 2.73 6.68 -5.86
N GLY A 140 1.51 6.43 -5.42
CA GLY A 140 1.30 6.04 -4.03
C GLY A 140 -0.14 5.66 -3.70
N PRO A 141 -0.47 5.54 -2.43
CA PRO A 141 -1.81 5.20 -1.98
C PRO A 141 -2.77 6.38 -2.20
N SER A 142 -4.07 6.08 -2.29
CA SER A 142 -5.14 7.07 -2.44
C SER A 142 -5.21 8.09 -1.29
N GLU A 143 -4.67 7.75 -0.13
CA GLU A 143 -4.56 8.64 1.04
C GLU A 143 -3.82 9.95 0.75
N LEU A 144 -2.97 9.98 -0.27
CA LEU A 144 -2.30 11.21 -0.72
C LEU A 144 -3.31 12.29 -1.16
N LEU A 145 -4.50 11.91 -1.61
CA LEU A 145 -5.56 12.85 -1.99
C LEU A 145 -6.20 13.57 -0.79
N ALA A 146 -5.97 13.08 0.43
CA ALA A 146 -6.43 13.77 1.64
C ALA A 146 -5.64 15.04 1.96
N PHE A 147 -4.43 15.17 1.41
CA PHE A 147 -3.63 16.37 1.60
C PHE A 147 -4.17 17.53 0.72
N ASP A 148 -4.14 18.74 1.29
CA ASP A 148 -4.46 19.94 0.54
C ASP A 148 -3.51 20.10 -0.65
N ASP A 149 -3.96 20.78 -1.71
CA ASP A 149 -3.22 21.05 -2.94
C ASP A 149 -2.74 19.82 -3.75
N VAL A 150 -3.05 18.58 -3.31
CA VAL A 150 -2.81 17.37 -4.09
C VAL A 150 -4.03 17.08 -4.95
N ASP A 151 -3.92 17.27 -6.27
CA ASP A 151 -5.02 16.92 -7.18
C ASP A 151 -4.89 15.52 -7.75
N LYS A 152 -3.70 15.11 -8.19
CA LYS A 152 -3.55 13.87 -8.96
C LYS A 152 -2.53 12.92 -8.33
N VAL A 153 -2.94 11.66 -8.19
CA VAL A 153 -2.09 10.58 -7.68
C VAL A 153 -2.19 9.38 -8.60
N ILE A 154 -1.07 8.84 -9.03
CA ILE A 154 -1.01 7.60 -9.78
C ILE A 154 -1.19 6.45 -8.78
N LEU A 155 -2.23 5.63 -8.99
CA LEU A 155 -2.57 4.51 -8.12
C LEU A 155 -2.01 3.19 -8.62
N HIS A 156 -1.92 3.04 -9.94
CA HIS A 156 -1.41 1.82 -10.56
C HIS A 156 -0.66 2.15 -11.85
N MET A 157 0.46 1.46 -12.05
CA MET A 157 1.23 1.51 -13.29
C MET A 157 1.40 0.12 -13.87
N ASP A 158 1.02 -0.04 -15.13
CA ASP A 158 1.36 -1.21 -15.94
C ASP A 158 2.53 -0.82 -16.84
N LEU A 159 3.72 -1.05 -16.34
CA LEU A 159 4.96 -0.67 -17.04
C LEU A 159 5.15 -1.43 -18.34
N ARG A 160 4.61 -2.65 -18.47
CA ARG A 160 4.73 -3.47 -19.68
C ARG A 160 3.93 -2.91 -20.84
N HIS A 161 2.73 -2.39 -20.55
CA HIS A 161 1.84 -1.83 -21.57
C HIS A 161 1.89 -0.29 -21.63
N GLY A 162 2.75 0.35 -20.82
CA GLY A 162 2.88 1.79 -20.78
C GLY A 162 1.60 2.51 -20.31
N LYS A 163 0.78 1.84 -19.51
CA LYS A 163 -0.49 2.38 -19.00
C LYS A 163 -0.39 2.70 -17.53
N PHE A 164 -1.10 3.73 -17.11
CA PHE A 164 -1.25 4.05 -15.69
C PHE A 164 -2.69 4.48 -15.37
N GLN A 165 -3.09 4.22 -14.14
CA GLN A 165 -4.36 4.66 -13.58
C GLN A 165 -4.05 5.73 -12.53
N TYR A 166 -4.77 6.82 -12.58
CA TYR A 166 -4.64 7.90 -11.61
C TYR A 166 -6.02 8.30 -11.08
N ALA A 167 -6.03 8.84 -9.88
CA ALA A 167 -7.19 9.50 -9.30
C ALA A 167 -6.95 11.01 -9.25
N SER A 168 -8.00 11.79 -9.55
CA SER A 168 -8.01 13.25 -9.41
C SER A 168 -8.97 13.63 -8.29
N LYS A 169 -8.48 14.42 -7.33
CA LYS A 169 -9.27 14.94 -6.21
C LYS A 169 -10.44 15.79 -6.70
N VAL A 170 -10.17 16.68 -7.67
CA VAL A 170 -11.20 17.53 -8.27
C VAL A 170 -12.33 16.70 -8.91
N ALA A 171 -11.99 15.66 -9.68
CA ALA A 171 -12.99 14.77 -10.28
C ALA A 171 -13.78 14.00 -9.23
N LEU A 172 -13.12 13.55 -8.14
CA LEU A 172 -13.78 12.86 -7.03
C LEU A 172 -14.75 13.81 -6.30
N MET A 173 -14.32 15.00 -5.94
CA MET A 173 -15.18 15.98 -5.28
C MET A 173 -16.39 16.36 -6.14
N SER A 174 -16.19 16.53 -7.45
CA SER A 174 -17.28 16.78 -8.39
C SER A 174 -18.28 15.62 -8.44
N THR A 175 -17.80 14.38 -8.47
CA THR A 175 -18.64 13.18 -8.49
C THR A 175 -19.40 12.99 -7.18
N LEU A 176 -18.75 13.26 -6.06
CA LEU A 176 -19.34 13.21 -4.72
C LEU A 176 -20.17 14.46 -4.41
N GLN A 177 -20.06 15.51 -5.21
CA GLN A 177 -20.68 16.82 -5.02
C GLN A 177 -20.34 17.45 -3.66
N CYS A 178 -19.12 17.32 -3.18
CA CYS A 178 -18.65 17.83 -1.90
C CYS A 178 -17.57 18.90 -2.09
N ASN A 179 -17.44 19.76 -1.10
CA ASN A 179 -16.32 20.71 -1.00
C ASN A 179 -15.08 20.02 -0.38
N GLU A 180 -13.98 20.75 -0.26
CA GLU A 180 -12.71 20.21 0.20
C GLU A 180 -12.76 19.76 1.68
N ALA A 181 -13.44 20.52 2.53
CA ALA A 181 -13.61 20.17 3.94
C ALA A 181 -14.46 18.90 4.10
N GLU A 182 -15.59 18.83 3.41
CA GLU A 182 -16.48 17.65 3.39
C GLU A 182 -15.76 16.41 2.81
N PHE A 183 -14.89 16.61 1.80
CA PHE A 183 -14.08 15.53 1.25
C PHE A 183 -13.10 15.00 2.28
N LEU A 184 -12.38 15.89 3.00
CA LEU A 184 -11.44 15.50 4.04
C LEU A 184 -12.16 14.75 5.17
N ASP A 185 -13.29 15.26 5.65
CA ASP A 185 -14.09 14.60 6.69
C ASP A 185 -14.56 13.21 6.24
N THR A 186 -15.00 13.10 4.97
CA THR A 186 -15.39 11.81 4.38
C THR A 186 -14.22 10.82 4.38
N VAL A 187 -13.04 11.24 3.98
CA VAL A 187 -11.84 10.39 3.95
C VAL A 187 -11.41 9.98 5.35
N LEU A 188 -11.49 10.88 6.33
CA LEU A 188 -11.18 10.59 7.72
C LEU A 188 -12.14 9.57 8.34
N LEU A 189 -13.44 9.69 8.05
CA LEU A 189 -14.45 8.74 8.54
C LEU A 189 -14.29 7.35 7.92
N VAL A 190 -13.99 7.29 6.63
CA VAL A 190 -13.72 6.02 5.92
C VAL A 190 -12.48 5.33 6.46
N GLY A 191 -11.53 6.11 6.95
CA GLY A 191 -10.29 5.61 7.54
C GLY A 191 -9.12 5.57 6.58
N MET A 192 -7.94 5.70 7.16
CA MET A 192 -6.64 5.63 6.48
C MET A 192 -5.62 4.95 7.38
N GLU A 193 -4.36 4.85 6.96
CA GLU A 193 -3.31 4.12 7.71
C GLU A 193 -3.23 4.52 9.21
N TYR A 194 -3.48 5.77 9.53
CA TYR A 194 -3.34 6.32 10.89
C TYR A 194 -4.67 6.68 11.56
N CYS A 195 -5.75 6.64 10.81
CA CYS A 195 -7.09 6.91 11.30
C CYS A 195 -7.96 5.66 11.03
N PRO A 196 -8.34 4.89 12.06
CA PRO A 196 -9.19 3.73 11.85
C PRO A 196 -10.57 4.17 11.33
N THR A 197 -11.18 3.34 10.52
CA THR A 197 -12.55 3.55 10.04
C THR A 197 -13.50 3.79 11.22
N PHE A 198 -14.36 4.77 11.08
CA PHE A 198 -15.37 5.06 12.10
C PHE A 198 -16.22 3.81 12.38
N PRO A 199 -16.44 3.42 13.66
CA PRO A 199 -17.06 2.14 13.99
C PRO A 199 -18.43 1.89 13.32
N ALA A 200 -19.27 2.92 13.19
CA ALA A 200 -20.56 2.78 12.52
C ALA A 200 -20.43 2.42 11.01
N LEU A 201 -19.29 2.71 10.39
CA LEU A 201 -19.02 2.34 9.00
C LEU A 201 -18.46 0.91 8.86
N GLN A 202 -18.28 0.19 9.96
CA GLN A 202 -17.87 -1.21 9.97
C GLN A 202 -19.08 -2.15 10.10
N ASP A 203 -20.25 -1.61 10.44
CA ASP A 203 -21.46 -2.37 10.61
C ASP A 203 -22.22 -2.48 9.29
N GLU A 204 -22.31 -3.68 8.75
CA GLU A 204 -23.02 -3.97 7.50
C GLU A 204 -24.51 -3.64 7.57
N SER A 205 -25.11 -3.61 8.78
CA SER A 205 -26.50 -3.28 9.00
C SER A 205 -26.85 -1.82 8.72
N THR A 206 -25.86 -0.93 8.72
CA THR A 206 -26.08 0.52 8.51
C THR A 206 -26.31 0.93 7.06
N GLY A 207 -26.11 0.03 6.10
CA GLY A 207 -26.16 0.35 4.68
C GLY A 207 -25.05 1.28 4.18
N LEU A 208 -24.11 1.66 5.04
CA LEU A 208 -22.97 2.53 4.74
C LEU A 208 -21.79 1.75 4.13
N VAL A 209 -21.88 0.43 4.16
CA VAL A 209 -20.84 -0.49 3.68
C VAL A 209 -21.26 -1.07 2.33
N THR A 210 -20.30 -1.26 1.43
CA THR A 210 -20.55 -1.96 0.15
C THR A 210 -20.66 -3.47 0.37
N SER A 211 -21.19 -4.19 -0.62
CA SER A 211 -21.26 -5.67 -0.60
C SER A 211 -19.90 -6.36 -0.41
N VAL A 212 -18.80 -5.64 -0.54
CA VAL A 212 -17.41 -6.13 -0.35
C VAL A 212 -16.88 -5.78 1.03
N GLY A 213 -17.70 -5.21 1.92
CA GLY A 213 -17.28 -4.82 3.28
C GLY A 213 -16.41 -3.55 3.34
N THR A 214 -16.45 -2.72 2.29
CA THR A 214 -15.74 -1.42 2.27
C THR A 214 -16.73 -0.26 2.40
N PRO A 215 -16.38 0.83 3.11
CA PRO A 215 -17.24 2.00 3.23
C PRO A 215 -17.63 2.57 1.86
N ASN A 216 -18.89 2.92 1.70
CA ASN A 216 -19.39 3.56 0.49
C ASN A 216 -19.16 5.07 0.55
N LEU A 217 -18.11 5.56 -0.09
CA LEU A 217 -17.73 6.97 -0.10
C LEU A 217 -18.87 7.92 -0.45
N ARG A 218 -19.73 7.53 -1.41
CA ARG A 218 -20.84 8.37 -1.85
C ARG A 218 -21.91 8.52 -0.76
N VAL A 219 -22.20 7.43 -0.04
CA VAL A 219 -23.17 7.46 1.05
C VAL A 219 -22.59 8.21 2.25
N VAL A 220 -21.33 7.95 2.60
CA VAL A 220 -20.64 8.66 3.68
C VAL A 220 -20.58 10.16 3.41
N SER A 221 -20.24 10.60 2.21
CA SER A 221 -20.19 12.03 1.88
C SER A 221 -21.55 12.73 1.97
N GLN A 222 -22.65 12.00 1.77
CA GLN A 222 -24.01 12.55 1.95
C GLN A 222 -24.38 12.75 3.42
N HIS A 223 -23.76 12.03 4.34
CA HIS A 223 -23.98 12.17 5.78
C HIS A 223 -23.07 13.21 6.46
N VAL A 224 -21.99 13.62 5.78
CA VAL A 224 -21.08 14.67 6.24
C VAL A 224 -21.65 16.07 5.99
N ARG A 225 -22.55 16.21 5.01
CA ARG A 225 -23.27 17.46 4.71
C ARG A 225 -24.38 17.72 5.71
#